data_da61d57b1909a572a5d254d6431a63de
#
_entry.id   da61d57b1909a572a5d254d6431a63de
#
_cell.length_a   1.000
_cell.length_b   1.000
_cell.length_c   1.000
_cell.angle_alpha   90.00
_cell.angle_beta   90.00
_cell.angle_gamma   90.00
#
_symmetry.space_group_name_H-M   'P 1'
#
loop_
_entity.id
_entity.type
_entity.pdbx_description
1 polymer ?
#
loop_
_entity_poly.entity_id
_entity_poly.type
_entity_poly.pdbx_seq_one_letter_code
_entity_poly.pdbx_strand_id
1 'polypeptide(L)'
;MKNLKDQIQSVVDTYKKGNLIKAENTCKELLSKNPKMVFLYNLLGLIYTSQKKIDLAIKNYEEGIKIDPKFGIIYSNLGLIYFNVNEYKNINKAENYYKKSISVDGKNPEPYNNLGTLYNSVYKYNEAIESYKKAITIKPEFSFAHYNLGLAYITLGEFNNASKHLNEAIQLNQNLIEAHRTLSRIVKYKDNDEHFKKMENLYKDFNLMKNHDKINLCFALGKAHEDIKNYDKAFDFYKQGNSISRKIIKFDITNEHIKFENIKKQFNDKIFEKFKNLGSSDKSCIFIVGMPRSGTTLVEQILSNHPKVFGADEVEFLPNVINKIFGSHDLNLFFNEIVDFPKEKFSQIGTEYVSLMKNISENSERFTDKLPINFLSIGLIKLILPNSKVIHCYRNSRDTALSIYKNYFPAGKANFAYDLNEIVEYYNYYYELMMHWNKILPNFIFNIKYENLVSNTKEKVEKVLNFCDLEWSDNCINFHENKRPIRTASDIQARSKIYTSSINYWKNFDKHVNVFFEKLII
;
A
#
# COMPACT_ATOMS: atom_id res chain seq x y z
N MET A 1 -16.93 -34.98 35.74
CA MET A 1 -17.34 -34.21 34.51
C MET A 1 -16.55 -32.93 34.49
N LYS A 2 -15.92 -32.57 33.33
CA LYS A 2 -15.27 -31.25 33.22
C LYS A 2 -16.33 -30.15 33.36
N ASN A 3 -16.03 -29.14 34.16
CA ASN A 3 -16.87 -27.95 34.31
C ASN A 3 -17.07 -27.28 32.92
N LEU A 4 -18.22 -26.66 32.69
CA LEU A 4 -18.54 -25.96 31.42
C LEU A 4 -17.45 -24.95 31.03
N LYS A 5 -16.87 -24.25 32.00
CA LYS A 5 -15.76 -23.32 31.79
C LYS A 5 -14.53 -24.03 31.20
N ASP A 6 -14.19 -25.22 31.70
CA ASP A 6 -13.05 -26.00 31.22
C ASP A 6 -13.31 -26.54 29.79
N GLN A 7 -14.57 -26.89 29.48
CA GLN A 7 -14.96 -27.30 28.13
C GLN A 7 -14.83 -26.16 27.12
N ILE A 8 -15.31 -24.96 27.47
CA ILE A 8 -15.17 -23.78 26.65
C ILE A 8 -13.69 -23.42 26.45
N GLN A 9 -12.89 -23.45 27.52
CA GLN A 9 -11.44 -23.21 27.40
C GLN A 9 -10.77 -24.21 26.46
N SER A 10 -11.16 -25.47 26.52
CA SER A 10 -10.67 -26.51 25.61
C SER A 10 -11.01 -26.23 24.14
N VAL A 11 -12.20 -25.65 23.85
CA VAL A 11 -12.54 -25.19 22.47
C VAL A 11 -11.64 -24.04 22.04
N VAL A 12 -11.45 -23.05 22.92
CA VAL A 12 -10.56 -21.90 22.66
C VAL A 12 -9.13 -22.35 22.38
N ASP A 13 -8.61 -23.29 23.18
CA ASP A 13 -7.26 -23.83 23.00
C ASP A 13 -7.13 -24.64 21.69
N THR A 14 -8.18 -25.39 21.34
CA THR A 14 -8.25 -26.16 20.08
C THR A 14 -8.28 -25.22 18.88
N TYR A 15 -9.05 -24.14 18.96
CA TYR A 15 -9.09 -23.09 17.97
C TYR A 15 -7.72 -22.39 17.80
N LYS A 16 -7.09 -22.01 18.91
CA LYS A 16 -5.75 -21.37 18.89
C LYS A 16 -4.67 -22.27 18.29
N LYS A 17 -4.80 -23.59 18.44
CA LYS A 17 -3.91 -24.59 17.81
C LYS A 17 -4.19 -24.80 16.32
N GLY A 18 -5.18 -24.10 15.73
CA GLY A 18 -5.55 -24.21 14.33
C GLY A 18 -6.39 -25.43 13.96
N ASN A 19 -6.83 -26.25 14.92
CA ASN A 19 -7.70 -27.40 14.64
C ASN A 19 -9.16 -26.95 14.55
N LEU A 20 -9.47 -26.24 13.45
CA LEU A 20 -10.74 -25.54 13.26
C LEU A 20 -11.95 -26.50 13.21
N ILE A 21 -11.80 -27.69 12.60
CA ILE A 21 -12.89 -28.67 12.48
C ILE A 21 -13.27 -29.21 13.86
N LYS A 22 -12.27 -29.61 14.67
CA LYS A 22 -12.52 -30.08 16.02
C LYS A 22 -13.11 -28.99 16.91
N ALA A 23 -12.61 -27.77 16.82
CA ALA A 23 -13.14 -26.62 17.55
C ALA A 23 -14.60 -26.35 17.19
N GLU A 24 -14.96 -26.37 15.88
CA GLU A 24 -16.34 -26.23 15.39
C GLU A 24 -17.27 -27.30 16.00
N ASN A 25 -16.91 -28.58 15.86
CA ASN A 25 -17.76 -29.67 16.32
C ASN A 25 -18.00 -29.59 17.83
N THR A 26 -16.94 -29.39 18.61
CA THR A 26 -17.07 -29.29 20.09
C THR A 26 -17.87 -28.03 20.48
N CYS A 27 -17.68 -26.91 19.79
CA CYS A 27 -18.44 -25.69 20.07
C CYS A 27 -19.93 -25.84 19.75
N LYS A 28 -20.29 -26.50 18.65
CA LYS A 28 -21.68 -26.83 18.31
C LYS A 28 -22.34 -27.78 19.35
N GLU A 29 -21.61 -28.76 19.81
CA GLU A 29 -22.11 -29.67 20.88
C GLU A 29 -22.37 -28.90 22.18
N LEU A 30 -21.47 -28.00 22.56
CA LEU A 30 -21.66 -27.14 23.72
C LEU A 30 -22.84 -26.17 23.54
N LEU A 31 -22.99 -25.62 22.35
CA LEU A 31 -24.07 -24.70 22.02
C LEU A 31 -25.44 -25.40 22.06
N SER A 32 -25.56 -26.64 21.57
CA SER A 32 -26.80 -27.39 21.63
C SER A 32 -27.27 -27.63 23.06
N LYS A 33 -26.34 -27.77 24.01
CA LYS A 33 -26.62 -27.93 25.44
C LYS A 33 -26.83 -26.58 26.16
N ASN A 34 -26.34 -25.48 25.58
CA ASN A 34 -26.36 -24.13 26.18
C ASN A 34 -26.79 -23.07 25.14
N PRO A 35 -28.01 -23.14 24.60
CA PRO A 35 -28.44 -22.32 23.45
C PRO A 35 -28.54 -20.84 23.72
N LYS A 36 -28.52 -20.41 24.98
CA LYS A 36 -28.55 -18.97 25.36
C LYS A 36 -27.16 -18.40 25.69
N MET A 37 -26.09 -19.18 25.47
CA MET A 37 -24.74 -18.73 25.79
C MET A 37 -24.12 -17.95 24.60
N VAL A 38 -24.26 -16.64 24.61
CA VAL A 38 -23.79 -15.73 23.56
C VAL A 38 -22.29 -15.91 23.21
N PHE A 39 -21.46 -16.23 24.20
CA PHE A 39 -20.04 -16.48 23.99
C PHE A 39 -19.77 -17.61 22.98
N LEU A 40 -20.59 -18.68 22.96
CA LEU A 40 -20.42 -19.79 22.02
C LEU A 40 -20.78 -19.38 20.57
N TYR A 41 -21.76 -18.51 20.39
CA TYR A 41 -22.06 -17.93 19.08
C TYR A 41 -20.91 -17.06 18.57
N ASN A 42 -20.34 -16.24 19.44
CA ASN A 42 -19.16 -15.47 19.11
C ASN A 42 -17.97 -16.38 18.72
N LEU A 43 -17.72 -17.43 19.48
CA LEU A 43 -16.64 -18.37 19.21
C LEU A 43 -16.85 -19.15 17.90
N LEU A 44 -18.08 -19.57 17.59
CA LEU A 44 -18.42 -20.16 16.29
C LEU A 44 -18.22 -19.16 15.15
N GLY A 45 -18.61 -17.90 15.34
CA GLY A 45 -18.36 -16.86 14.38
C GLY A 45 -16.88 -16.70 14.07
N LEU A 46 -16.01 -16.69 15.08
CA LEU A 46 -14.54 -16.64 14.91
C LEU A 46 -14.00 -17.87 14.18
N ILE A 47 -14.48 -19.07 14.55
CA ILE A 47 -14.09 -20.33 13.89
C ILE A 47 -14.48 -20.30 12.41
N TYR A 48 -15.72 -19.89 12.09
CA TYR A 48 -16.17 -19.80 10.70
C TYR A 48 -15.44 -18.74 9.89
N THR A 49 -15.12 -17.61 10.50
CA THR A 49 -14.28 -16.57 9.86
C THR A 49 -12.91 -17.16 9.48
N SER A 50 -12.30 -17.92 10.41
CA SER A 50 -11.00 -18.58 10.16
C SER A 50 -11.07 -19.69 9.11
N GLN A 51 -12.24 -20.34 8.96
CA GLN A 51 -12.52 -21.33 7.90
C GLN A 51 -12.94 -20.67 6.57
N LYS A 52 -13.02 -19.34 6.48
CA LYS A 52 -13.55 -18.60 5.33
C LYS A 52 -15.02 -18.88 5.00
N LYS A 53 -15.79 -19.37 5.96
CA LYS A 53 -17.24 -19.59 5.87
C LYS A 53 -18.00 -18.34 6.37
N ILE A 54 -17.90 -17.26 5.61
CA ILE A 54 -18.26 -15.91 6.09
C ILE A 54 -19.76 -15.78 6.38
N ASP A 55 -20.66 -16.34 5.53
CA ASP A 55 -22.10 -16.29 5.79
C ASP A 55 -22.49 -16.98 7.11
N LEU A 56 -21.84 -18.11 7.41
CA LEU A 56 -22.05 -18.81 8.68
C LEU A 56 -21.51 -18.00 9.86
N ALA A 57 -20.41 -17.27 9.68
CA ALA A 57 -19.90 -16.39 10.72
C ALA A 57 -20.87 -15.25 11.01
N ILE A 58 -21.34 -14.54 9.98
CA ILE A 58 -22.32 -13.46 10.11
C ILE A 58 -23.58 -13.95 10.79
N LYS A 59 -24.16 -15.07 10.32
CA LYS A 59 -25.37 -15.67 10.92
C LYS A 59 -25.19 -15.95 12.42
N ASN A 60 -24.07 -16.54 12.81
CA ASN A 60 -23.81 -16.83 14.23
C ASN A 60 -23.65 -15.56 15.07
N TYR A 61 -22.99 -14.54 14.55
CA TYR A 61 -22.89 -13.26 15.24
C TYR A 61 -24.27 -12.60 15.39
N GLU A 62 -25.11 -12.63 14.36
CA GLU A 62 -26.47 -12.08 14.42
C GLU A 62 -27.37 -12.83 15.41
N GLU A 63 -27.28 -14.17 15.49
CA GLU A 63 -27.98 -14.94 16.52
C GLU A 63 -27.46 -14.60 17.94
N GLY A 64 -26.16 -14.43 18.09
CA GLY A 64 -25.58 -13.97 19.37
C GLY A 64 -26.11 -12.60 19.80
N ILE A 65 -26.25 -11.65 18.87
CA ILE A 65 -26.84 -10.30 19.12
C ILE A 65 -28.30 -10.40 19.55
N LYS A 66 -29.08 -11.31 18.98
CA LYS A 66 -30.48 -11.52 19.38
C LYS A 66 -30.59 -12.01 20.83
N ILE A 67 -29.63 -12.85 21.26
CA ILE A 67 -29.59 -13.41 22.62
C ILE A 67 -29.15 -12.37 23.65
N ASP A 68 -28.04 -11.66 23.35
CA ASP A 68 -27.52 -10.60 24.20
C ASP A 68 -27.03 -9.40 23.37
N PRO A 69 -27.87 -8.38 23.14
CA PRO A 69 -27.51 -7.17 22.44
C PRO A 69 -26.43 -6.32 23.14
N LYS A 70 -26.10 -6.64 24.39
CA LYS A 70 -25.06 -5.97 25.19
C LYS A 70 -23.69 -6.65 25.10
N PHE A 71 -23.57 -7.75 24.34
CA PHE A 71 -22.29 -8.43 24.15
C PHE A 71 -21.48 -7.74 23.04
N GLY A 72 -20.78 -6.65 23.40
CA GLY A 72 -20.14 -5.69 22.50
C GLY A 72 -19.13 -6.27 21.51
N ILE A 73 -18.40 -7.35 21.89
CA ILE A 73 -17.36 -7.95 21.06
C ILE A 73 -17.87 -8.51 19.72
N ILE A 74 -19.13 -8.98 19.68
CA ILE A 74 -19.73 -9.48 18.44
C ILE A 74 -19.85 -8.38 17.37
N TYR A 75 -20.23 -7.18 17.79
CA TYR A 75 -20.29 -6.04 16.87
C TYR A 75 -18.92 -5.71 16.30
N SER A 76 -17.87 -5.73 17.13
CA SER A 76 -16.50 -5.51 16.64
C SER A 76 -16.09 -6.57 15.61
N ASN A 77 -16.43 -7.85 15.83
CA ASN A 77 -16.14 -8.93 14.90
C ASN A 77 -16.90 -8.81 13.57
N LEU A 78 -18.16 -8.40 13.61
CA LEU A 78 -18.92 -8.05 12.40
C LEU A 78 -18.27 -6.87 11.65
N GLY A 79 -17.86 -5.83 12.38
CA GLY A 79 -17.10 -4.72 11.82
C GLY A 79 -15.85 -5.18 11.07
N LEU A 80 -15.08 -6.13 11.64
CA LEU A 80 -13.91 -6.71 11.00
C LEU A 80 -14.25 -7.46 9.70
N ILE A 81 -15.36 -8.20 9.65
CA ILE A 81 -15.81 -8.86 8.41
C ILE A 81 -16.11 -7.81 7.33
N TYR A 82 -16.95 -6.82 7.64
CA TYR A 82 -17.33 -5.78 6.67
C TYR A 82 -16.17 -4.87 6.28
N PHE A 83 -15.10 -4.83 7.04
CA PHE A 83 -13.90 -4.08 6.71
C PHE A 83 -12.91 -4.87 5.85
N ASN A 84 -12.65 -6.15 6.18
CA ASN A 84 -11.51 -6.91 5.65
C ASN A 84 -11.88 -7.92 4.56
N VAL A 85 -13.13 -8.39 4.49
CA VAL A 85 -13.53 -9.43 3.52
C VAL A 85 -14.07 -8.77 2.26
N ASN A 86 -13.36 -8.90 1.14
CA ASN A 86 -13.64 -8.17 -0.10
C ASN A 86 -15.09 -8.32 -0.58
N GLU A 87 -15.63 -9.54 -0.58
CA GLU A 87 -17.01 -9.84 -1.03
C GLU A 87 -18.08 -9.16 -0.15
N TYR A 88 -17.77 -8.86 1.10
CA TYR A 88 -18.65 -8.23 2.07
C TYR A 88 -18.26 -6.80 2.41
N LYS A 89 -17.19 -6.28 1.80
CA LYS A 89 -16.58 -5.00 2.16
C LYS A 89 -17.57 -3.85 2.07
N ASN A 90 -17.84 -3.24 3.22
CA ASN A 90 -18.72 -2.08 3.36
C ASN A 90 -18.23 -1.20 4.51
N ILE A 91 -17.56 -0.14 4.18
CA ILE A 91 -16.95 0.79 5.14
C ILE A 91 -17.98 1.38 6.12
N ASN A 92 -19.15 1.79 5.61
CA ASN A 92 -20.20 2.40 6.45
C ASN A 92 -20.78 1.37 7.45
N LYS A 93 -21.00 0.12 7.02
CA LYS A 93 -21.43 -0.94 7.93
C LYS A 93 -20.36 -1.24 8.96
N ALA A 94 -19.10 -1.34 8.56
CA ALA A 94 -17.99 -1.59 9.49
C ALA A 94 -17.90 -0.47 10.55
N GLU A 95 -17.94 0.80 10.13
CA GLU A 95 -17.96 1.95 11.04
C GLU A 95 -19.12 1.88 12.03
N ASN A 96 -20.33 1.61 11.54
CA ASN A 96 -21.51 1.51 12.40
C ASN A 96 -21.38 0.38 13.43
N TYR A 97 -20.85 -0.78 13.04
CA TYR A 97 -20.63 -1.89 13.95
C TYR A 97 -19.57 -1.57 15.01
N TYR A 98 -18.45 -0.93 14.65
CA TYR A 98 -17.45 -0.51 15.63
C TYR A 98 -18.03 0.53 16.62
N LYS A 99 -18.76 1.53 16.13
CA LYS A 99 -19.44 2.51 16.98
C LYS A 99 -20.47 1.85 17.90
N LYS A 100 -21.21 0.84 17.41
CA LYS A 100 -22.14 0.07 18.24
C LYS A 100 -21.41 -0.72 19.31
N SER A 101 -20.31 -1.39 18.98
CA SER A 101 -19.44 -2.08 19.95
C SER A 101 -18.99 -1.12 21.06
N ILE A 102 -18.51 0.07 20.70
CA ILE A 102 -18.09 1.12 21.64
C ILE A 102 -19.26 1.60 22.53
N SER A 103 -20.44 1.78 21.95
CA SER A 103 -21.61 2.23 22.72
C SER A 103 -22.10 1.21 23.74
N VAL A 104 -21.84 -0.06 23.49
CA VAL A 104 -22.20 -1.18 24.38
C VAL A 104 -21.13 -1.40 25.45
N ASP A 105 -19.86 -1.36 25.06
CA ASP A 105 -18.71 -1.53 25.97
C ASP A 105 -17.61 -0.51 25.64
N GLY A 106 -17.78 0.70 26.18
CA GLY A 106 -16.81 1.78 25.99
C GLY A 106 -15.48 1.59 26.71
N LYS A 107 -15.31 0.51 27.50
CA LYS A 107 -14.06 0.18 28.19
C LYS A 107 -13.21 -0.84 27.42
N ASN A 108 -13.71 -1.39 26.33
CA ASN A 108 -12.92 -2.25 25.46
C ASN A 108 -12.08 -1.41 24.50
N PRO A 109 -10.72 -1.54 24.48
CA PRO A 109 -9.85 -0.77 23.61
C PRO A 109 -9.86 -1.25 22.14
N GLU A 110 -10.22 -2.52 21.88
CA GLU A 110 -10.12 -3.12 20.55
C GLU A 110 -11.01 -2.43 19.49
N PRO A 111 -12.31 -2.14 19.75
CA PRO A 111 -13.13 -1.46 18.78
C PRO A 111 -12.64 -0.05 18.42
N TYR A 112 -12.02 0.67 19.36
CA TYR A 112 -11.40 1.96 19.08
C TYR A 112 -10.18 1.82 18.16
N ASN A 113 -9.32 0.84 18.42
CA ASN A 113 -8.19 0.55 17.54
C ASN A 113 -8.64 0.16 16.13
N ASN A 114 -9.68 -0.68 16.01
CA ASN A 114 -10.24 -1.11 14.75
C ASN A 114 -10.89 0.05 13.98
N LEU A 115 -11.62 0.92 14.69
CA LEU A 115 -12.20 2.14 14.13
C LEU A 115 -11.10 3.10 13.64
N GLY A 116 -10.02 3.25 14.39
CA GLY A 116 -8.84 4.00 13.96
C GLY A 116 -8.22 3.44 12.68
N THR A 117 -8.11 2.12 12.56
CA THR A 117 -7.61 1.45 11.35
C THR A 117 -8.53 1.69 10.15
N LEU A 118 -9.85 1.62 10.36
CA LEU A 118 -10.84 1.95 9.34
C LEU A 118 -10.68 3.41 8.89
N TYR A 119 -10.65 4.37 9.82
CA TYR A 119 -10.50 5.79 9.49
C TYR A 119 -9.18 6.08 8.74
N ASN A 120 -8.08 5.45 9.16
CA ASN A 120 -6.80 5.55 8.46
C ASN A 120 -6.89 5.03 7.02
N SER A 121 -7.69 3.98 6.77
CA SER A 121 -7.88 3.41 5.43
C SER A 121 -8.67 4.31 4.48
N VAL A 122 -9.53 5.17 5.02
CA VAL A 122 -10.38 6.12 4.27
C VAL A 122 -9.91 7.56 4.38
N TYR A 123 -8.63 7.77 4.66
CA TYR A 123 -7.94 9.07 4.69
C TYR A 123 -8.38 10.03 5.82
N LYS A 124 -9.15 9.56 6.80
CA LYS A 124 -9.57 10.31 8.00
C LYS A 124 -8.52 10.17 9.10
N TYR A 125 -7.36 10.82 8.90
CA TYR A 125 -6.18 10.60 9.77
C TYR A 125 -6.35 11.16 11.19
N ASN A 126 -7.02 12.30 11.33
CA ASN A 126 -7.26 12.90 12.64
C ASN A 126 -8.18 12.01 13.49
N GLU A 127 -9.27 11.52 12.88
CA GLU A 127 -10.20 10.59 13.54
C GLU A 127 -9.52 9.25 13.87
N ALA A 128 -8.59 8.80 13.01
CA ALA A 128 -7.78 7.62 13.28
C ALA A 128 -6.90 7.82 14.53
N ILE A 129 -6.15 8.92 14.58
CA ILE A 129 -5.30 9.29 15.71
C ILE A 129 -6.09 9.36 17.01
N GLU A 130 -7.22 10.05 17.02
CA GLU A 130 -8.08 10.16 18.20
C GLU A 130 -8.61 8.79 18.64
N SER A 131 -8.98 7.93 17.71
CA SER A 131 -9.42 6.56 18.02
C SER A 131 -8.30 5.73 18.63
N TYR A 132 -7.09 5.77 18.09
CA TYR A 132 -5.93 5.08 18.67
C TYR A 132 -5.56 5.62 20.05
N LYS A 133 -5.55 6.95 20.23
CA LYS A 133 -5.31 7.57 21.55
C LYS A 133 -6.34 7.11 22.57
N LYS A 134 -7.62 7.00 22.17
CA LYS A 134 -8.67 6.49 23.05
C LYS A 134 -8.42 5.05 23.47
N ALA A 135 -8.04 4.18 22.51
CA ALA A 135 -7.65 2.80 22.82
C ALA A 135 -6.48 2.73 23.84
N ILE A 136 -5.45 3.56 23.66
CA ILE A 136 -4.30 3.66 24.57
C ILE A 136 -4.71 4.22 25.93
N THR A 137 -5.62 5.21 26.00
CA THR A 137 -6.12 5.73 27.27
C THR A 137 -6.82 4.64 28.10
N ILE A 138 -7.58 3.75 27.43
CA ILE A 138 -8.28 2.63 28.08
C ILE A 138 -7.29 1.54 28.49
N LYS A 139 -6.32 1.24 27.63
CA LYS A 139 -5.30 0.20 27.84
C LYS A 139 -3.93 0.71 27.42
N PRO A 140 -3.15 1.34 28.35
CA PRO A 140 -1.83 1.89 28.03
C PRO A 140 -0.84 0.87 27.47
N GLU A 141 -0.95 -0.41 27.87
CA GLU A 141 -0.10 -1.50 27.40
C GLU A 141 -0.59 -2.15 26.08
N PHE A 142 -1.42 -1.46 25.30
CA PHE A 142 -1.92 -2.00 24.02
C PHE A 142 -0.91 -1.73 22.88
N SER A 143 0.07 -2.60 22.71
CA SER A 143 1.17 -2.46 21.74
C SER A 143 0.70 -2.20 20.31
N PHE A 144 -0.37 -2.85 19.85
CA PHE A 144 -0.91 -2.64 18.50
C PHE A 144 -1.50 -1.23 18.29
N ALA A 145 -2.14 -0.66 19.32
CA ALA A 145 -2.64 0.72 19.22
C ALA A 145 -1.49 1.73 19.15
N HIS A 146 -0.41 1.51 19.90
CA HIS A 146 0.81 2.31 19.79
C HIS A 146 1.45 2.17 18.40
N TYR A 147 1.56 0.96 17.87
CA TYR A 147 2.07 0.71 16.52
C TYR A 147 1.25 1.44 15.44
N ASN A 148 -0.07 1.30 15.48
CA ASN A 148 -0.98 1.92 14.51
C ASN A 148 -0.95 3.45 14.60
N LEU A 149 -0.86 4.01 15.82
CA LEU A 149 -0.68 5.44 16.02
C LEU A 149 0.66 5.94 15.47
N GLY A 150 1.72 5.15 15.63
CA GLY A 150 3.03 5.42 15.02
C GLY A 150 2.94 5.48 13.49
N LEU A 151 2.23 4.54 12.85
CA LEU A 151 1.99 4.54 11.40
C LEU A 151 1.21 5.78 10.94
N ALA A 152 0.16 6.16 11.68
CA ALA A 152 -0.63 7.36 11.36
C ALA A 152 0.24 8.62 11.43
N TYR A 153 1.10 8.75 12.43
CA TYR A 153 2.05 9.86 12.52
C TYR A 153 3.10 9.87 11.41
N ILE A 154 3.59 8.71 10.93
CA ILE A 154 4.47 8.65 9.76
C ILE A 154 3.76 9.23 8.54
N THR A 155 2.52 8.83 8.30
CA THR A 155 1.71 9.33 7.19
C THR A 155 1.56 10.85 7.20
N LEU A 156 1.45 11.46 8.38
CA LEU A 156 1.41 12.90 8.57
C LEU A 156 2.78 13.58 8.60
N GLY A 157 3.89 12.81 8.60
CA GLY A 157 5.25 13.34 8.69
C GLY A 157 5.69 13.75 10.10
N GLU A 158 4.95 13.35 11.12
CA GLU A 158 5.26 13.61 12.53
C GLU A 158 6.22 12.55 13.10
N PHE A 159 7.45 12.49 12.54
CA PHE A 159 8.40 11.41 12.82
C PHE A 159 8.82 11.28 14.28
N ASN A 160 8.85 12.38 15.03
CA ASN A 160 9.17 12.33 16.46
C ASN A 160 8.07 11.61 17.26
N ASN A 161 6.80 11.95 16.99
CA ASN A 161 5.65 11.27 17.59
C ASN A 161 5.59 9.81 17.14
N ALA A 162 5.84 9.54 15.87
CA ALA A 162 5.91 8.18 15.32
C ALA A 162 6.97 7.34 16.04
N SER A 163 8.21 7.86 16.17
CA SER A 163 9.30 7.16 16.84
C SER A 163 8.98 6.86 18.31
N LYS A 164 8.37 7.82 19.02
CA LYS A 164 7.94 7.63 20.42
C LYS A 164 6.98 6.43 20.53
N HIS A 165 5.91 6.41 19.74
CA HIS A 165 4.89 5.36 19.83
C HIS A 165 5.38 4.01 19.29
N LEU A 166 6.26 3.99 18.29
CA LEU A 166 6.88 2.74 17.82
C LEU A 166 7.81 2.15 18.86
N ASN A 167 8.61 2.97 19.56
CA ASN A 167 9.44 2.49 20.67
C ASN A 167 8.58 1.93 21.81
N GLU A 168 7.47 2.58 22.16
CA GLU A 168 6.53 2.08 23.14
C GLU A 168 5.93 0.73 22.72
N ALA A 169 5.50 0.61 21.46
CA ALA A 169 5.00 -0.66 20.91
C ALA A 169 6.02 -1.80 21.03
N ILE A 170 7.30 -1.51 20.74
CA ILE A 170 8.41 -2.46 20.85
C ILE A 170 8.71 -2.81 22.32
N GLN A 171 8.65 -1.84 23.22
CA GLN A 171 8.86 -2.08 24.64
C GLN A 171 7.78 -2.98 25.22
N LEU A 172 6.52 -2.74 24.85
CA LEU A 172 5.35 -3.54 25.28
C LEU A 172 5.31 -4.94 24.65
N ASN A 173 5.80 -5.06 23.42
CA ASN A 173 5.88 -6.34 22.69
C ASN A 173 7.12 -6.40 21.79
N GLN A 174 8.20 -6.96 22.31
CA GLN A 174 9.46 -7.08 21.59
C GLN A 174 9.36 -7.98 20.35
N ASN A 175 8.36 -8.85 20.27
CA ASN A 175 8.11 -9.71 19.12
C ASN A 175 7.19 -9.08 18.06
N LEU A 176 6.84 -7.81 18.19
CA LEU A 176 6.11 -7.07 17.14
C LEU A 176 7.12 -6.59 16.08
N ILE A 177 7.56 -7.52 15.22
CA ILE A 177 8.66 -7.30 14.27
C ILE A 177 8.34 -6.21 13.25
N GLU A 178 7.07 -6.02 12.91
CA GLU A 178 6.63 -4.91 12.04
C GLU A 178 6.93 -3.54 12.65
N ALA A 179 6.86 -3.40 13.98
CA ALA A 179 7.21 -2.16 14.65
C ALA A 179 8.72 -1.88 14.54
N HIS A 180 9.57 -2.91 14.67
CA HIS A 180 11.01 -2.77 14.46
C HIS A 180 11.33 -2.32 13.03
N ARG A 181 10.71 -2.97 12.00
CA ARG A 181 10.91 -2.56 10.61
C ARG A 181 10.40 -1.14 10.36
N THR A 182 9.26 -0.79 10.91
CA THR A 182 8.68 0.56 10.72
C THR A 182 9.56 1.62 11.36
N LEU A 183 10.05 1.38 12.57
CA LEU A 183 10.98 2.29 13.25
C LEU A 183 12.30 2.41 12.47
N SER A 184 12.85 1.30 11.95
CA SER A 184 14.10 1.32 11.18
C SER A 184 14.04 2.23 9.96
N ARG A 185 12.86 2.45 9.36
CA ARG A 185 12.68 3.34 8.21
C ARG A 185 12.84 4.83 8.57
N ILE A 186 12.47 5.23 9.78
CA ILE A 186 12.42 6.64 10.19
C ILE A 186 13.61 7.08 11.04
N VAL A 187 14.40 6.13 11.55
CA VAL A 187 15.63 6.43 12.31
C VAL A 187 16.88 6.21 11.44
N LYS A 188 17.97 6.85 11.83
CA LYS A 188 19.29 6.62 11.25
C LYS A 188 20.21 6.02 12.31
N TYR A 189 20.65 4.80 12.04
CA TYR A 189 21.48 4.03 12.98
C TYR A 189 22.93 4.50 13.01
N LYS A 190 23.54 4.31 14.16
CA LYS A 190 24.97 4.43 14.42
C LYS A 190 25.47 3.12 15.02
N ASP A 191 26.78 2.94 15.04
CA ASP A 191 27.39 1.84 15.78
C ASP A 191 26.93 1.86 17.24
N ASN A 192 26.63 0.66 17.78
CA ASN A 192 26.16 0.45 19.14
C ASN A 192 24.75 0.99 19.49
N ASP A 193 23.91 1.32 18.51
CA ASP A 193 22.52 1.70 18.75
C ASP A 193 21.75 0.58 19.48
N GLU A 194 20.99 0.95 20.52
CA GLU A 194 20.27 -0.02 21.36
C GLU A 194 19.16 -0.77 20.61
N HIS A 195 18.45 -0.07 19.72
CA HIS A 195 17.40 -0.70 18.93
C HIS A 195 18.01 -1.66 17.90
N PHE A 196 19.16 -1.29 17.33
CA PHE A 196 19.89 -2.18 16.43
C PHE A 196 20.32 -3.47 17.16
N LYS A 197 20.90 -3.37 18.35
CA LYS A 197 21.24 -4.54 19.19
C LYS A 197 20.02 -5.42 19.51
N LYS A 198 18.86 -4.81 19.77
CA LYS A 198 17.62 -5.58 19.98
C LYS A 198 17.26 -6.40 18.75
N MET A 199 17.35 -5.83 17.54
CA MET A 199 17.08 -6.55 16.29
C MET A 199 18.10 -7.69 16.05
N GLU A 200 19.39 -7.48 16.33
CA GLU A 200 20.41 -8.55 16.26
C GLU A 200 20.13 -9.68 17.26
N ASN A 201 19.66 -9.36 18.46
CA ASN A 201 19.25 -10.37 19.44
C ASN A 201 18.03 -11.17 18.95
N LEU A 202 17.03 -10.53 18.40
CA LEU A 202 15.87 -11.20 17.79
C LEU A 202 16.30 -12.15 16.66
N TYR A 203 17.31 -11.77 15.88
CA TYR A 203 17.83 -12.61 14.80
C TYR A 203 18.44 -13.93 15.27
N LYS A 204 18.83 -14.07 16.53
CA LYS A 204 19.31 -15.36 17.08
C LYS A 204 18.23 -16.45 17.01
N ASP A 205 16.97 -16.06 17.14
CA ASP A 205 15.80 -16.96 17.07
C ASP A 205 15.15 -17.02 15.67
N PHE A 206 15.87 -16.51 14.65
CA PHE A 206 15.37 -16.34 13.28
C PHE A 206 14.69 -17.60 12.74
N ASN A 207 15.28 -18.78 12.94
CA ASN A 207 14.76 -20.03 12.41
C ASN A 207 13.37 -20.40 12.97
N LEU A 208 13.04 -19.96 14.18
CA LEU A 208 11.78 -20.23 14.86
C LEU A 208 10.66 -19.26 14.42
N MET A 209 11.02 -18.14 13.75
CA MET A 209 10.07 -17.12 13.36
C MET A 209 9.20 -17.56 12.18
N LYS A 210 8.02 -16.94 12.06
CA LYS A 210 7.20 -17.03 10.85
C LYS A 210 7.85 -16.27 9.69
N ASN A 211 7.55 -16.66 8.47
CA ASN A 211 8.15 -16.03 7.28
C ASN A 211 7.93 -14.51 7.23
N HIS A 212 6.74 -14.03 7.62
CA HIS A 212 6.46 -12.60 7.68
C HIS A 212 7.41 -11.85 8.62
N ASP A 213 7.66 -12.39 9.81
CA ASP A 213 8.56 -11.80 10.79
C ASP A 213 10.01 -11.84 10.30
N LYS A 214 10.42 -12.97 9.71
CA LYS A 214 11.74 -13.15 9.08
C LYS A 214 11.99 -12.05 8.04
N ILE A 215 11.03 -11.82 7.16
CA ILE A 215 11.13 -10.80 6.10
C ILE A 215 11.29 -9.41 6.73
N ASN A 216 10.40 -9.04 7.66
CA ASN A 216 10.45 -7.73 8.30
C ASN A 216 11.77 -7.50 9.03
N LEU A 217 12.28 -8.50 9.76
CA LEU A 217 13.55 -8.40 10.47
C LEU A 217 14.74 -8.25 9.51
N CYS A 218 14.76 -9.01 8.42
CA CYS A 218 15.81 -8.90 7.40
C CYS A 218 15.87 -7.49 6.79
N PHE A 219 14.73 -6.92 6.39
CA PHE A 219 14.72 -5.56 5.84
C PHE A 219 15.10 -4.50 6.88
N ALA A 220 14.74 -4.69 8.16
CA ALA A 220 15.13 -3.80 9.24
C ALA A 220 16.66 -3.84 9.50
N LEU A 221 17.23 -5.05 9.60
CA LEU A 221 18.68 -5.24 9.78
C LEU A 221 19.47 -4.79 8.55
N GLY A 222 18.97 -5.06 7.33
CA GLY A 222 19.58 -4.56 6.11
C GLY A 222 19.71 -3.04 6.13
N LYS A 223 18.63 -2.32 6.50
CA LYS A 223 18.65 -0.86 6.65
C LYS A 223 19.61 -0.40 7.75
N ALA A 224 19.65 -1.07 8.90
CA ALA A 224 20.54 -0.70 9.99
C ALA A 224 22.02 -0.85 9.59
N HIS A 225 22.39 -1.96 8.95
CA HIS A 225 23.74 -2.18 8.45
C HIS A 225 24.12 -1.20 7.33
N GLU A 226 23.17 -0.83 6.47
CA GLU A 226 23.38 0.19 5.43
C GLU A 226 23.70 1.57 6.04
N ASP A 227 22.99 1.96 7.10
CA ASP A 227 23.21 3.24 7.77
C ASP A 227 24.63 3.37 8.38
N ILE A 228 25.17 2.28 8.90
CA ILE A 228 26.54 2.21 9.41
C ILE A 228 27.56 1.88 8.30
N LYS A 229 27.14 1.91 7.02
CA LYS A 229 27.97 1.65 5.83
C LYS A 229 28.56 0.24 5.74
N ASN A 230 28.00 -0.73 6.44
CA ASN A 230 28.34 -2.14 6.28
C ASN A 230 27.50 -2.74 5.14
N TYR A 231 27.85 -2.37 3.90
CA TYR A 231 27.06 -2.68 2.72
C TYR A 231 26.98 -4.18 2.41
N ASP A 232 27.98 -4.96 2.80
CA ASP A 232 27.99 -6.41 2.60
C ASP A 232 26.94 -7.09 3.45
N LYS A 233 26.95 -6.84 4.75
CA LYS A 233 25.92 -7.38 5.64
C LYS A 233 24.53 -6.84 5.28
N ALA A 234 24.45 -5.56 4.90
CA ALA A 234 23.20 -4.99 4.43
C ALA A 234 22.64 -5.77 3.24
N PHE A 235 23.48 -6.08 2.24
CA PHE A 235 23.08 -6.84 1.07
C PHE A 235 22.67 -8.28 1.43
N ASP A 236 23.41 -8.95 2.31
CA ASP A 236 23.09 -10.31 2.76
C ASP A 236 21.70 -10.37 3.41
N PHE A 237 21.36 -9.39 4.27
CA PHE A 237 20.04 -9.31 4.87
C PHE A 237 18.96 -9.01 3.84
N TYR A 238 19.16 -8.08 2.92
CA TYR A 238 18.20 -7.82 1.85
C TYR A 238 18.00 -9.06 0.98
N LYS A 239 19.07 -9.75 0.60
CA LYS A 239 19.02 -11.00 -0.17
C LYS A 239 18.24 -12.09 0.55
N GLN A 240 18.43 -12.25 1.86
CA GLN A 240 17.72 -13.22 2.67
C GLN A 240 16.23 -12.90 2.74
N GLY A 241 15.86 -11.65 3.04
CA GLY A 241 14.46 -11.20 3.10
C GLY A 241 13.75 -11.34 1.75
N ASN A 242 14.41 -10.95 0.66
CA ASN A 242 13.90 -11.10 -0.69
C ASN A 242 13.71 -12.56 -1.09
N SER A 243 14.69 -13.43 -0.80
CA SER A 243 14.57 -14.87 -1.09
C SER A 243 13.38 -15.53 -0.39
N ILE A 244 13.07 -15.14 0.86
CA ILE A 244 11.90 -15.63 1.58
C ILE A 244 10.62 -15.09 0.93
N SER A 245 10.58 -13.79 0.61
CA SER A 245 9.43 -13.14 -0.05
C SER A 245 9.14 -13.79 -1.41
N ARG A 246 10.18 -14.02 -2.23
CA ARG A 246 10.03 -14.62 -3.56
C ARG A 246 9.43 -16.03 -3.52
N LYS A 247 9.75 -16.82 -2.49
CA LYS A 247 9.18 -18.18 -2.31
C LYS A 247 7.69 -18.17 -1.97
N ILE A 248 7.20 -17.09 -1.35
CA ILE A 248 5.80 -16.96 -0.92
C ILE A 248 4.95 -16.37 -2.04
N ILE A 249 5.52 -15.42 -2.79
CA ILE A 249 4.81 -14.67 -3.83
C ILE A 249 4.79 -15.48 -5.11
N LYS A 250 3.57 -15.74 -5.61
CA LYS A 250 3.37 -16.32 -6.95
C LYS A 250 3.57 -15.19 -7.97
N PHE A 251 4.64 -15.27 -8.73
CA PHE A 251 4.97 -14.32 -9.79
C PHE A 251 5.70 -15.05 -10.92
N ASP A 252 5.40 -14.68 -12.15
CA ASP A 252 6.06 -15.21 -13.35
C ASP A 252 6.36 -14.05 -14.28
N ILE A 253 7.63 -13.76 -14.49
CA ILE A 253 8.11 -12.68 -15.34
C ILE A 253 7.72 -12.89 -16.82
N THR A 254 7.53 -14.15 -17.25
CA THR A 254 7.09 -14.47 -18.60
C THR A 254 5.67 -13.94 -18.87
N ASN A 255 4.78 -14.04 -17.89
CA ASN A 255 3.44 -13.46 -18.00
C ASN A 255 3.47 -11.93 -18.08
N GLU A 256 4.40 -11.29 -17.38
CA GLU A 256 4.61 -9.85 -17.52
C GLU A 256 5.10 -9.51 -18.92
N HIS A 257 6.07 -10.23 -19.46
CA HIS A 257 6.52 -10.03 -20.85
C HIS A 257 5.36 -10.08 -21.84
N ILE A 258 4.53 -11.13 -21.76
CA ILE A 258 3.34 -11.29 -22.64
C ILE A 258 2.40 -10.07 -22.49
N LYS A 259 2.18 -9.60 -21.27
CA LYS A 259 1.36 -8.41 -21.00
C LYS A 259 1.91 -7.16 -21.70
N PHE A 260 3.22 -6.89 -21.55
CA PHE A 260 3.85 -5.73 -22.18
C PHE A 260 3.78 -5.80 -23.71
N GLU A 261 4.03 -6.97 -24.30
CA GLU A 261 3.90 -7.17 -25.75
C GLU A 261 2.46 -6.98 -26.23
N ASN A 262 1.48 -7.52 -25.52
CA ASN A 262 0.06 -7.33 -25.86
C ASN A 262 -0.32 -5.85 -25.82
N ILE A 263 0.11 -5.10 -24.80
CA ILE A 263 -0.15 -3.66 -24.74
C ILE A 263 0.44 -2.94 -25.96
N LYS A 264 1.72 -3.19 -26.30
CA LYS A 264 2.37 -2.58 -27.47
C LYS A 264 1.65 -2.93 -28.78
N LYS A 265 1.17 -4.17 -28.89
CA LYS A 265 0.44 -4.64 -30.08
C LYS A 265 -0.93 -3.98 -30.23
N GLN A 266 -1.68 -3.88 -29.14
CA GLN A 266 -3.05 -3.36 -29.16
C GLN A 266 -3.10 -1.84 -29.31
N PHE A 267 -2.23 -1.12 -28.61
CA PHE A 267 -2.17 0.33 -28.70
C PHE A 267 -1.19 0.77 -29.81
N ASN A 268 -1.73 1.03 -30.97
CA ASN A 268 -1.03 1.52 -32.15
C ASN A 268 -1.79 2.70 -32.76
N ASP A 269 -1.26 3.33 -33.81
CA ASP A 269 -1.87 4.51 -34.45
C ASP A 269 -3.31 4.25 -34.88
N LYS A 270 -3.65 3.03 -35.37
CA LYS A 270 -4.99 2.68 -35.82
C LYS A 270 -6.03 2.73 -34.73
N ILE A 271 -5.69 2.32 -33.46
CA ILE A 271 -6.66 2.35 -32.37
C ILE A 271 -6.96 3.78 -31.94
N PHE A 272 -5.96 4.66 -31.95
CA PHE A 272 -6.16 6.07 -31.60
C PHE A 272 -6.98 6.81 -32.66
N GLU A 273 -6.83 6.48 -33.94
CA GLU A 273 -7.70 6.99 -35.01
C GLU A 273 -9.13 6.42 -34.91
N LYS A 274 -9.29 5.11 -34.66
CA LYS A 274 -10.59 4.44 -34.51
C LYS A 274 -11.44 5.03 -33.37
N PHE A 275 -10.80 5.39 -32.25
CA PHE A 275 -11.46 5.87 -31.02
C PHE A 275 -11.17 7.34 -30.72
N LYS A 276 -10.83 8.12 -31.72
CA LYS A 276 -10.54 9.54 -31.58
C LYS A 276 -11.75 10.30 -31.02
N ASN A 277 -11.51 11.18 -30.05
CA ASN A 277 -12.50 12.08 -29.43
C ASN A 277 -13.69 11.37 -28.73
N LEU A 278 -13.55 10.12 -28.33
CA LEU A 278 -14.61 9.40 -27.63
C LEU A 278 -14.51 9.51 -26.09
N GLY A 279 -13.39 9.96 -25.56
CA GLY A 279 -13.18 10.12 -24.11
C GLY A 279 -13.88 11.35 -23.53
N SER A 280 -13.77 11.50 -22.22
CA SER A 280 -14.19 12.71 -21.51
C SER A 280 -13.27 13.89 -21.86
N SER A 281 -13.85 15.07 -22.10
CA SER A 281 -13.10 16.28 -22.41
C SER A 281 -12.47 16.95 -21.19
N ASP A 282 -12.64 16.39 -20.00
CA ASP A 282 -12.07 16.91 -18.75
C ASP A 282 -10.53 16.98 -18.83
N LYS A 283 -9.97 18.06 -18.33
CA LYS A 283 -8.53 18.33 -18.35
C LYS A 283 -7.89 18.42 -16.97
N SER A 284 -8.64 18.14 -15.91
CA SER A 284 -8.17 18.33 -14.53
C SER A 284 -7.16 17.27 -14.08
N CYS A 285 -7.06 16.13 -14.77
CA CYS A 285 -6.19 15.03 -14.37
C CYS A 285 -4.73 15.23 -14.78
N ILE A 286 -3.82 14.97 -13.84
CA ILE A 286 -2.37 14.89 -14.04
C ILE A 286 -1.91 13.52 -13.56
N PHE A 287 -1.58 12.62 -14.47
CA PHE A 287 -1.05 11.28 -14.13
C PHE A 287 0.46 11.36 -13.96
N ILE A 288 0.98 10.83 -12.83
CA ILE A 288 2.42 10.76 -12.56
C ILE A 288 2.82 9.29 -12.55
N VAL A 289 3.58 8.88 -13.55
CA VAL A 289 3.91 7.49 -13.82
C VAL A 289 5.42 7.24 -13.86
N GLY A 290 5.82 5.97 -13.76
CA GLY A 290 7.22 5.54 -13.84
C GLY A 290 7.47 4.29 -13.00
N MET A 291 8.70 3.81 -12.96
CA MET A 291 9.04 2.72 -12.04
C MET A 291 8.85 3.15 -10.57
N PRO A 292 8.50 2.25 -9.66
CA PRO A 292 8.63 2.52 -8.24
C PRO A 292 10.04 3.06 -7.94
N ARG A 293 10.15 4.05 -7.05
CA ARG A 293 11.45 4.65 -6.65
C ARG A 293 12.15 5.51 -7.72
N SER A 294 11.46 5.90 -8.78
CA SER A 294 12.00 6.78 -9.83
C SER A 294 11.82 8.29 -9.56
N GLY A 295 11.25 8.68 -8.42
CA GLY A 295 11.01 10.08 -8.06
C GLY A 295 9.58 10.58 -8.28
N THR A 296 8.63 9.71 -8.60
CA THR A 296 7.20 10.04 -8.78
C THR A 296 6.60 10.78 -7.59
N THR A 297 6.92 10.37 -6.35
CA THR A 297 6.44 11.03 -5.13
C THR A 297 7.00 12.45 -4.98
N LEU A 298 8.27 12.68 -5.38
CA LEU A 298 8.85 14.02 -5.35
C LEU A 298 8.12 14.98 -6.31
N VAL A 299 7.86 14.52 -7.54
CA VAL A 299 7.12 15.31 -8.54
C VAL A 299 5.72 15.62 -8.06
N GLU A 300 5.04 14.64 -7.44
CA GLU A 300 3.72 14.87 -6.88
C GLU A 300 3.75 15.86 -5.71
N GLN A 301 4.73 15.78 -4.81
CA GLN A 301 4.86 16.76 -3.73
C GLN A 301 5.07 18.18 -4.23
N ILE A 302 5.89 18.35 -5.27
CA ILE A 302 6.09 19.63 -5.93
C ILE A 302 4.77 20.16 -6.49
N LEU A 303 4.04 19.35 -7.25
CA LEU A 303 2.78 19.76 -7.88
C LEU A 303 1.67 20.00 -6.86
N SER A 304 1.54 19.12 -5.86
CA SER A 304 0.49 19.26 -4.84
C SER A 304 0.70 20.41 -3.86
N ASN A 305 1.84 21.08 -3.92
CA ASN A 305 2.06 22.34 -3.19
C ASN A 305 1.63 23.57 -3.98
N HIS A 306 1.23 23.40 -5.24
CA HIS A 306 0.61 24.45 -6.03
C HIS A 306 -0.84 24.68 -5.58
N PRO A 307 -1.31 25.97 -5.38
CA PRO A 307 -2.64 26.25 -4.81
C PRO A 307 -3.83 25.65 -5.56
N LYS A 308 -3.67 25.39 -6.87
CA LYS A 308 -4.71 24.85 -7.74
C LYS A 308 -4.68 23.32 -7.88
N VAL A 309 -3.74 22.63 -7.21
CA VAL A 309 -3.51 21.20 -7.42
C VAL A 309 -3.75 20.41 -6.15
N PHE A 310 -4.67 19.46 -6.20
CA PHE A 310 -4.85 18.46 -5.16
C PHE A 310 -3.99 17.23 -5.45
N GLY A 311 -3.18 16.80 -4.48
CA GLY A 311 -2.39 15.58 -4.57
C GLY A 311 -3.15 14.37 -4.04
N ALA A 312 -3.59 13.45 -4.91
CA ALA A 312 -4.39 12.30 -4.48
C ALA A 312 -3.57 11.07 -4.08
N ASP A 313 -2.24 11.10 -4.26
CA ASP A 313 -1.35 9.97 -3.96
C ASP A 313 -1.64 8.73 -4.83
N GLU A 314 -1.46 7.51 -4.30
CA GLU A 314 -1.67 6.24 -5.01
C GLU A 314 -3.14 5.79 -4.88
N VAL A 315 -4.03 6.35 -5.73
CA VAL A 315 -5.43 5.96 -5.76
C VAL A 315 -5.67 4.81 -6.75
N GLU A 316 -6.56 3.89 -6.39
CA GLU A 316 -6.92 2.75 -7.25
C GLU A 316 -8.25 2.99 -8.01
N PHE A 317 -8.61 4.25 -8.23
CA PHE A 317 -9.90 4.57 -8.86
C PHE A 317 -9.95 4.13 -10.33
N LEU A 318 -8.89 4.39 -11.10
CA LEU A 318 -8.88 4.03 -12.52
C LEU A 318 -9.02 2.52 -12.74
N PRO A 319 -8.22 1.64 -12.13
CA PRO A 319 -8.44 0.20 -12.21
C PRO A 319 -9.84 -0.24 -11.76
N ASN A 320 -10.36 0.34 -10.69
CA ASN A 320 -11.67 -0.02 -10.15
C ASN A 320 -12.82 0.36 -11.08
N VAL A 321 -12.75 1.53 -11.73
CA VAL A 321 -13.77 1.96 -12.73
C VAL A 321 -13.71 1.07 -13.97
N ILE A 322 -12.50 0.74 -14.45
CA ILE A 322 -12.33 -0.17 -15.57
C ILE A 322 -12.96 -1.53 -15.24
N ASN A 323 -12.61 -2.10 -14.08
CA ASN A 323 -13.12 -3.39 -13.63
C ASN A 323 -14.66 -3.40 -13.53
N LYS A 324 -15.24 -2.33 -13.00
CA LYS A 324 -16.70 -2.19 -12.86
C LYS A 324 -17.41 -2.14 -14.21
N ILE A 325 -16.87 -1.40 -15.18
CA ILE A 325 -17.51 -1.17 -16.48
C ILE A 325 -17.24 -2.32 -17.45
N PHE A 326 -16.06 -2.91 -17.39
CA PHE A 326 -15.65 -4.06 -18.20
C PHE A 326 -16.18 -5.40 -17.65
N GLY A 327 -16.42 -5.47 -16.32
CA GLY A 327 -16.92 -6.69 -15.66
C GLY A 327 -15.85 -7.74 -15.35
N SER A 328 -14.57 -7.39 -15.43
CA SER A 328 -13.44 -8.26 -15.10
C SER A 328 -12.36 -7.50 -14.34
N HIS A 329 -11.72 -8.18 -13.38
CA HIS A 329 -10.55 -7.67 -12.66
C HIS A 329 -9.23 -7.92 -13.44
N ASP A 330 -9.29 -8.59 -14.59
CA ASP A 330 -8.10 -8.85 -15.40
C ASP A 330 -7.93 -7.76 -16.48
N LEU A 331 -7.05 -6.80 -16.19
CA LEU A 331 -6.68 -5.76 -17.15
C LEU A 331 -6.04 -6.31 -18.43
N ASN A 332 -5.42 -7.50 -18.39
CA ASN A 332 -4.87 -8.11 -19.60
C ASN A 332 -5.98 -8.53 -20.55
N LEU A 333 -7.07 -9.08 -20.00
CA LEU A 333 -8.26 -9.41 -20.79
C LEU A 333 -8.85 -8.14 -21.43
N PHE A 334 -8.98 -7.07 -20.64
CA PHE A 334 -9.42 -5.77 -21.14
C PHE A 334 -8.54 -5.26 -22.29
N PHE A 335 -7.21 -5.29 -22.13
CA PHE A 335 -6.32 -4.82 -23.18
C PHE A 335 -6.43 -5.68 -24.46
N ASN A 336 -6.65 -6.98 -24.35
CA ASN A 336 -6.83 -7.84 -25.52
C ASN A 336 -8.13 -7.55 -26.28
N GLU A 337 -9.17 -7.10 -25.58
CA GLU A 337 -10.51 -6.86 -26.14
C GLU A 337 -10.77 -5.38 -26.49
N ILE A 338 -9.79 -4.49 -26.28
CA ILE A 338 -9.98 -3.04 -26.44
C ILE A 338 -10.41 -2.64 -27.86
N VAL A 339 -10.02 -3.41 -28.86
CA VAL A 339 -10.38 -3.12 -30.27
C VAL A 339 -11.89 -3.21 -30.51
N ASP A 340 -12.56 -4.12 -29.82
CA ASP A 340 -14.01 -4.35 -29.92
C ASP A 340 -14.81 -3.72 -28.78
N PHE A 341 -14.13 -2.93 -27.94
CA PHE A 341 -14.75 -2.30 -26.80
C PHE A 341 -15.80 -1.25 -27.24
N PRO A 342 -16.99 -1.20 -26.59
CA PRO A 342 -18.05 -0.28 -26.98
C PRO A 342 -17.62 1.19 -26.84
N LYS A 343 -17.83 1.98 -27.92
CA LYS A 343 -17.32 3.37 -28.02
C LYS A 343 -17.81 4.28 -26.89
N GLU A 344 -19.05 4.14 -26.49
CA GLU A 344 -19.68 4.93 -25.42
C GLU A 344 -19.05 4.69 -24.05
N LYS A 345 -18.44 3.51 -23.86
CA LYS A 345 -17.77 3.16 -22.59
C LYS A 345 -16.53 3.98 -22.32
N PHE A 346 -15.82 4.46 -23.34
CA PHE A 346 -14.64 5.31 -23.14
C PHE A 346 -14.98 6.60 -22.39
N SER A 347 -16.03 7.30 -22.82
CA SER A 347 -16.51 8.50 -22.13
C SER A 347 -17.05 8.17 -20.74
N GLN A 348 -17.75 7.03 -20.59
CA GLN A 348 -18.28 6.60 -19.29
C GLN A 348 -17.14 6.35 -18.28
N ILE A 349 -16.10 5.63 -18.65
CA ILE A 349 -14.92 5.38 -17.79
C ILE A 349 -14.28 6.71 -17.39
N GLY A 350 -14.00 7.59 -18.35
CA GLY A 350 -13.37 8.88 -18.10
C GLY A 350 -14.19 9.76 -17.17
N THR A 351 -15.51 9.85 -17.39
CA THR A 351 -16.41 10.68 -16.59
C THR A 351 -16.57 10.13 -15.16
N GLU A 352 -16.75 8.82 -15.00
CA GLU A 352 -16.88 8.20 -13.67
C GLU A 352 -15.58 8.36 -12.87
N TYR A 353 -14.43 8.13 -13.50
CA TYR A 353 -13.13 8.34 -12.86
C TYR A 353 -12.94 9.79 -12.39
N VAL A 354 -13.22 10.78 -13.25
CA VAL A 354 -13.13 12.20 -12.90
C VAL A 354 -14.07 12.56 -11.76
N SER A 355 -15.29 12.01 -11.76
CA SER A 355 -16.25 12.21 -10.67
C SER A 355 -15.72 11.72 -9.33
N LEU A 356 -15.12 10.53 -9.29
CA LEU A 356 -14.49 9.99 -8.08
C LEU A 356 -13.34 10.87 -7.59
N MET A 357 -12.50 11.36 -8.51
CA MET A 357 -11.39 12.24 -8.19
C MET A 357 -11.87 13.59 -7.65
N LYS A 358 -12.88 14.19 -8.25
CA LYS A 358 -13.49 15.46 -7.78
C LYS A 358 -14.08 15.35 -6.40
N ASN A 359 -14.69 14.21 -6.06
CA ASN A 359 -15.26 13.97 -4.73
C ASN A 359 -14.20 14.01 -3.60
N ILE A 360 -12.95 13.57 -3.88
CA ILE A 360 -11.89 13.59 -2.87
C ILE A 360 -11.04 14.85 -2.93
N SER A 361 -11.03 15.56 -4.07
CA SER A 361 -10.23 16.76 -4.30
C SER A 361 -10.94 18.08 -3.97
N GLU A 362 -12.12 18.01 -3.35
CA GLU A 362 -12.92 19.18 -2.97
C GLU A 362 -13.12 20.16 -4.16
N ASN A 363 -13.27 19.60 -5.37
CA ASN A 363 -13.39 20.34 -6.64
C ASN A 363 -12.18 21.25 -7.00
N SER A 364 -10.99 20.86 -6.59
CA SER A 364 -9.75 21.53 -7.03
C SER A 364 -9.67 21.62 -8.57
N GLU A 365 -9.03 22.67 -9.10
CA GLU A 365 -8.92 22.88 -10.55
C GLU A 365 -8.15 21.76 -11.25
N ARG A 366 -7.11 21.24 -10.59
CA ARG A 366 -6.30 20.10 -11.02
C ARG A 366 -6.14 19.08 -9.90
N PHE A 367 -5.93 17.84 -10.25
CA PHE A 367 -5.57 16.79 -9.29
C PHE A 367 -4.57 15.81 -9.90
N THR A 368 -3.68 15.28 -9.05
CA THR A 368 -2.73 14.26 -9.46
C THR A 368 -3.28 12.86 -9.14
N ASP A 369 -2.98 11.91 -10.03
CA ASP A 369 -3.01 10.47 -9.75
C ASP A 369 -1.58 9.98 -9.90
N LYS A 370 -0.95 9.67 -8.77
CA LYS A 370 0.42 9.21 -8.75
C LYS A 370 0.46 7.71 -8.42
N LEU A 371 -0.08 6.91 -9.28
CA LEU A 371 0.12 5.46 -9.25
C LEU A 371 1.20 5.09 -10.27
N PRO A 372 2.43 4.78 -9.83
CA PRO A 372 3.57 4.59 -10.72
C PRO A 372 3.27 3.63 -11.87
N ILE A 373 2.57 2.52 -11.58
CA ILE A 373 2.24 1.46 -12.54
C ILE A 373 1.25 1.89 -13.63
N ASN A 374 0.61 3.07 -13.52
CA ASN A 374 -0.27 3.61 -14.57
C ASN A 374 0.47 3.82 -15.91
N PHE A 375 1.80 3.63 -15.97
CA PHE A 375 2.51 3.58 -17.25
C PHE A 375 2.01 2.45 -18.16
N LEU A 376 1.45 1.38 -17.62
CA LEU A 376 0.80 0.32 -18.38
C LEU A 376 -0.49 0.79 -19.07
N SER A 377 -1.13 1.80 -18.52
CA SER A 377 -2.46 2.28 -18.95
C SER A 377 -2.41 3.60 -19.75
N ILE A 378 -1.22 4.11 -20.14
CA ILE A 378 -1.10 5.41 -20.85
C ILE A 378 -1.95 5.45 -22.12
N GLY A 379 -1.96 4.37 -22.90
CA GLY A 379 -2.81 4.30 -24.11
C GLY A 379 -4.30 4.40 -23.78
N LEU A 380 -4.75 3.72 -22.74
CA LEU A 380 -6.14 3.83 -22.27
C LEU A 380 -6.44 5.24 -21.73
N ILE A 381 -5.54 5.80 -20.93
CA ILE A 381 -5.67 7.18 -20.42
C ILE A 381 -5.87 8.15 -21.59
N LYS A 382 -5.10 8.01 -22.67
CA LYS A 382 -5.26 8.82 -23.87
C LYS A 382 -6.65 8.68 -24.51
N LEU A 383 -7.23 7.49 -24.49
CA LEU A 383 -8.55 7.25 -25.08
C LEU A 383 -9.70 7.77 -24.19
N ILE A 384 -9.61 7.61 -22.87
CA ILE A 384 -10.69 7.98 -21.94
C ILE A 384 -10.62 9.44 -21.47
N LEU A 385 -9.41 10.03 -21.43
CA LEU A 385 -9.11 11.39 -20.97
C LEU A 385 -8.07 12.06 -21.88
N PRO A 386 -8.43 12.34 -23.14
CA PRO A 386 -7.47 12.82 -24.15
C PRO A 386 -6.79 14.15 -23.80
N ASN A 387 -7.38 14.95 -22.91
CA ASN A 387 -6.87 16.24 -22.46
C ASN A 387 -6.12 16.20 -21.11
N SER A 388 -5.97 15.02 -20.52
CA SER A 388 -5.16 14.84 -19.31
C SER A 388 -3.67 15.06 -19.61
N LYS A 389 -2.89 15.28 -18.55
CA LYS A 389 -1.43 15.39 -18.63
C LYS A 389 -0.80 14.12 -18.05
N VAL A 390 0.26 13.61 -18.69
CA VAL A 390 1.03 12.48 -18.19
C VAL A 390 2.46 12.92 -17.96
N ILE A 391 2.96 12.77 -16.73
CA ILE A 391 4.34 13.05 -16.36
C ILE A 391 5.02 11.71 -16.09
N HIS A 392 6.01 11.39 -16.89
CA HIS A 392 6.83 10.20 -16.74
C HIS A 392 8.11 10.53 -15.98
N CYS A 393 8.22 10.01 -14.77
CA CYS A 393 9.41 10.15 -13.93
C CYS A 393 10.32 8.94 -14.15
N TYR A 394 11.57 9.22 -14.54
CA TYR A 394 12.59 8.18 -14.67
C TYR A 394 13.88 8.59 -13.99
N ARG A 395 14.69 7.61 -13.65
CA ARG A 395 15.94 7.76 -12.92
C ARG A 395 16.95 6.77 -13.46
N ASN A 396 18.24 6.94 -13.13
CA ASN A 396 19.26 5.93 -13.43
C ASN A 396 18.74 4.52 -13.12
N SER A 397 18.81 3.61 -14.11
CA SER A 397 18.24 2.27 -14.03
C SER A 397 18.79 1.45 -12.86
N ARG A 398 20.12 1.54 -12.61
CA ARG A 398 20.82 0.82 -11.54
C ARG A 398 20.40 1.31 -10.16
N ASP A 399 20.31 2.65 -9.96
CA ASP A 399 19.80 3.23 -8.71
C ASP A 399 18.34 2.85 -8.44
N THR A 400 17.53 2.83 -9.50
CA THR A 400 16.11 2.42 -9.41
C THR A 400 16.00 0.95 -9.03
N ALA A 401 16.71 0.06 -9.72
CA ALA A 401 16.69 -1.38 -9.47
C ALA A 401 17.16 -1.71 -8.05
N LEU A 402 18.30 -1.15 -7.61
CA LEU A 402 18.77 -1.33 -6.23
C LEU A 402 17.75 -0.78 -5.21
N SER A 403 17.19 0.40 -5.47
CA SER A 403 16.20 0.99 -4.56
C SER A 403 14.92 0.16 -4.47
N ILE A 404 14.50 -0.52 -5.54
CA ILE A 404 13.40 -1.48 -5.52
C ILE A 404 13.79 -2.69 -4.66
N TYR A 405 14.94 -3.31 -4.91
CA TYR A 405 15.40 -4.51 -4.21
C TYR A 405 15.55 -4.33 -2.69
N LYS A 406 15.94 -3.14 -2.24
CA LYS A 406 16.10 -2.79 -0.83
C LYS A 406 14.79 -2.49 -0.09
N ASN A 407 13.65 -2.45 -0.78
CA ASN A 407 12.38 -2.11 -0.18
C ASN A 407 11.44 -3.32 -0.14
N TYR A 408 10.76 -3.53 0.98
CA TYR A 408 9.69 -4.50 1.08
C TYR A 408 8.38 -3.87 0.61
N PHE A 409 7.76 -4.45 -0.40
CA PHE A 409 6.45 -4.05 -0.91
C PHE A 409 5.38 -5.03 -0.44
N PRO A 410 4.16 -4.58 -0.11
CA PRO A 410 3.04 -5.49 0.13
C PRO A 410 2.76 -6.37 -1.10
N ALA A 411 2.28 -7.59 -0.88
CA ALA A 411 1.90 -8.49 -1.97
C ALA A 411 0.92 -7.81 -2.95
N GLY A 412 1.16 -7.99 -4.24
CA GLY A 412 0.37 -7.40 -5.31
C GLY A 412 0.83 -6.01 -5.79
N LYS A 413 1.70 -5.32 -5.04
CA LYS A 413 2.15 -3.96 -5.43
C LYS A 413 3.37 -3.97 -6.38
N ALA A 414 4.35 -4.84 -6.14
CA ALA A 414 5.56 -4.96 -6.98
C ALA A 414 6.14 -6.38 -6.82
N ASN A 415 5.44 -7.36 -7.33
CA ASN A 415 5.81 -8.78 -7.14
C ASN A 415 7.16 -9.15 -7.77
N PHE A 416 7.62 -8.41 -8.76
CA PHE A 416 8.94 -8.54 -9.40
C PHE A 416 10.11 -8.05 -8.52
N ALA A 417 9.84 -7.38 -7.39
CA ALA A 417 10.85 -6.67 -6.60
C ALA A 417 11.82 -7.59 -5.83
N TYR A 418 11.57 -8.89 -5.79
CA TYR A 418 12.23 -9.82 -4.87
C TYR A 418 13.32 -10.69 -5.51
N ASP A 419 13.56 -10.54 -6.81
CA ASP A 419 14.67 -11.16 -7.54
C ASP A 419 15.33 -10.13 -8.45
N LEU A 420 16.68 -10.09 -8.46
CA LEU A 420 17.42 -9.09 -9.23
C LEU A 420 17.28 -9.29 -10.75
N ASN A 421 17.16 -10.54 -11.24
CA ASN A 421 16.93 -10.78 -12.66
C ASN A 421 15.54 -10.31 -13.05
N GLU A 422 14.51 -10.64 -12.26
CA GLU A 422 13.14 -10.20 -12.51
C GLU A 422 13.00 -8.68 -12.48
N ILE A 423 13.71 -7.97 -11.58
CA ILE A 423 13.76 -6.50 -11.56
C ILE A 423 14.36 -5.97 -12.87
N VAL A 424 15.46 -6.55 -13.32
CA VAL A 424 16.15 -6.15 -14.56
C VAL A 424 15.26 -6.37 -15.78
N GLU A 425 14.65 -7.55 -15.91
CA GLU A 425 13.77 -7.88 -17.01
C GLU A 425 12.53 -6.99 -17.03
N TYR A 426 11.87 -6.81 -15.88
CA TYR A 426 10.71 -5.93 -15.75
C TYR A 426 11.05 -4.48 -16.09
N TYR A 427 12.24 -3.99 -15.66
CA TYR A 427 12.71 -2.65 -16.00
C TYR A 427 12.91 -2.50 -17.51
N ASN A 428 13.48 -3.48 -18.18
CA ASN A 428 13.70 -3.45 -19.61
C ASN A 428 12.37 -3.45 -20.39
N TYR A 429 11.38 -4.28 -19.99
CA TYR A 429 10.03 -4.25 -20.58
C TYR A 429 9.35 -2.87 -20.37
N TYR A 430 9.47 -2.30 -19.16
CA TYR A 430 8.97 -0.96 -18.90
C TYR A 430 9.64 0.08 -19.79
N TYR A 431 10.96 0.04 -19.95
CA TYR A 431 11.69 0.98 -20.80
C TYR A 431 11.21 0.91 -22.26
N GLU A 432 11.11 -0.29 -22.82
CA GLU A 432 10.59 -0.50 -24.18
C GLU A 432 9.17 0.01 -24.33
N LEU A 433 8.29 -0.23 -23.34
CA LEU A 433 6.93 0.27 -23.38
C LEU A 433 6.89 1.80 -23.34
N MET A 434 7.72 2.44 -22.54
CA MET A 434 7.80 3.91 -22.50
C MET A 434 8.33 4.49 -23.82
N MET A 435 9.29 3.82 -24.47
CA MET A 435 9.74 4.19 -25.82
C MET A 435 8.60 4.07 -26.83
N HIS A 436 7.82 2.99 -26.77
CA HIS A 436 6.62 2.83 -27.59
C HIS A 436 5.61 3.98 -27.38
N TRP A 437 5.26 4.30 -26.13
CA TRP A 437 4.36 5.42 -25.83
C TRP A 437 4.86 6.76 -26.35
N ASN A 438 6.12 7.08 -26.15
CA ASN A 438 6.70 8.33 -26.67
C ASN A 438 6.66 8.41 -28.19
N LYS A 439 6.78 7.28 -28.89
CA LYS A 439 6.72 7.21 -30.36
C LYS A 439 5.30 7.45 -30.89
N ILE A 440 4.29 6.80 -30.30
CA ILE A 440 2.92 6.82 -30.84
C ILE A 440 2.04 7.93 -30.24
N LEU A 441 2.46 8.54 -29.13
CA LEU A 441 1.76 9.63 -28.45
C LEU A 441 2.68 10.85 -28.27
N PRO A 442 3.19 11.45 -29.35
CA PRO A 442 4.09 12.58 -29.27
C PRO A 442 3.41 13.74 -28.53
N ASN A 443 4.15 14.42 -27.63
CA ASN A 443 3.70 15.56 -26.81
C ASN A 443 2.61 15.26 -25.77
N PHE A 444 2.16 14.01 -25.62
CA PHE A 444 1.21 13.64 -24.59
C PHE A 444 1.88 13.35 -23.24
N ILE A 445 3.16 12.96 -23.28
CA ILE A 445 3.96 12.57 -22.11
C ILE A 445 5.10 13.55 -21.91
N PHE A 446 5.20 14.13 -20.72
CA PHE A 446 6.36 14.91 -20.31
C PHE A 446 7.34 14.03 -19.53
N ASN A 447 8.53 13.83 -20.11
CA ASN A 447 9.57 13.00 -19.51
C ASN A 447 10.47 13.85 -18.59
N ILE A 448 10.57 13.46 -17.30
CA ILE A 448 11.43 14.14 -16.33
C ILE A 448 12.43 13.17 -15.69
N LYS A 449 13.72 13.46 -15.88
CA LYS A 449 14.80 12.71 -15.23
C LYS A 449 15.01 13.20 -13.81
N TYR A 450 14.98 12.29 -12.83
CA TYR A 450 15.15 12.58 -11.40
C TYR A 450 16.43 13.39 -11.13
N GLU A 451 17.56 12.98 -11.70
CA GLU A 451 18.85 13.62 -11.50
C GLU A 451 18.81 15.09 -11.97
N ASN A 452 18.16 15.35 -13.10
CA ASN A 452 18.01 16.71 -13.62
C ASN A 452 17.07 17.56 -12.75
N LEU A 453 16.00 16.93 -12.21
CA LEU A 453 15.07 17.62 -11.31
C LEU A 453 15.78 18.07 -10.03
N VAL A 454 16.59 17.20 -9.42
CA VAL A 454 17.26 17.53 -8.15
C VAL A 454 18.46 18.46 -8.33
N SER A 455 19.11 18.46 -9.51
CA SER A 455 20.25 19.36 -9.81
C SER A 455 19.80 20.75 -10.26
N ASN A 456 18.68 20.86 -10.99
CA ASN A 456 18.19 22.11 -11.57
C ASN A 456 16.69 22.30 -11.24
N THR A 457 16.36 22.28 -9.95
CA THR A 457 14.97 22.19 -9.47
C THR A 457 14.07 23.28 -10.04
N LYS A 458 14.46 24.55 -9.93
CA LYS A 458 13.61 25.67 -10.36
C LYS A 458 13.24 25.55 -11.84
N GLU A 459 14.24 25.39 -12.73
CA GLU A 459 14.03 25.24 -14.17
C GLU A 459 13.13 24.06 -14.52
N LYS A 460 13.34 22.91 -13.84
CA LYS A 460 12.57 21.69 -14.14
C LYS A 460 11.14 21.78 -13.61
N VAL A 461 10.93 22.41 -12.46
CA VAL A 461 9.60 22.67 -11.91
C VAL A 461 8.83 23.62 -12.83
N GLU A 462 9.46 24.69 -13.32
CA GLU A 462 8.83 25.61 -14.28
C GLU A 462 8.35 24.86 -15.55
N LYS A 463 9.20 23.97 -16.11
CA LYS A 463 8.81 23.16 -17.28
C LYS A 463 7.65 22.20 -16.98
N VAL A 464 7.61 21.61 -15.79
CA VAL A 464 6.50 20.74 -15.35
C VAL A 464 5.21 21.53 -15.21
N LEU A 465 5.25 22.71 -14.58
CA LEU A 465 4.08 23.57 -14.41
C LEU A 465 3.55 24.04 -15.76
N ASN A 466 4.42 24.52 -16.66
CA ASN A 466 4.04 24.92 -18.01
C ASN A 466 3.39 23.78 -18.81
N PHE A 467 3.94 22.56 -18.72
CA PHE A 467 3.33 21.39 -19.34
C PHE A 467 1.92 21.10 -18.79
N CYS A 468 1.71 21.35 -17.48
CA CYS A 468 0.42 21.15 -16.82
C CYS A 468 -0.55 22.35 -16.97
N ASP A 469 -0.22 23.35 -17.78
CA ASP A 469 -0.98 24.60 -17.94
C ASP A 469 -1.20 25.30 -16.58
N LEU A 470 -0.17 25.33 -15.74
CA LEU A 470 -0.14 25.95 -14.42
C LEU A 470 0.83 27.13 -14.41
N GLU A 471 0.45 28.20 -13.73
CA GLU A 471 1.33 29.34 -13.49
C GLU A 471 2.44 28.99 -12.49
N TRP A 472 3.50 29.79 -12.45
CA TRP A 472 4.55 29.63 -11.44
C TRP A 472 4.00 29.86 -10.01
N SER A 473 4.44 29.03 -9.08
CA SER A 473 4.19 29.21 -7.64
C SER A 473 5.45 28.84 -6.85
N ASP A 474 5.92 29.76 -6.02
CA ASP A 474 7.08 29.53 -5.15
C ASP A 474 6.85 28.39 -4.14
N ASN A 475 5.60 28.10 -3.80
CA ASN A 475 5.24 26.97 -2.95
C ASN A 475 5.76 25.64 -3.51
N CYS A 476 5.83 25.49 -4.82
CA CYS A 476 6.30 24.27 -5.48
C CYS A 476 7.78 23.95 -5.19
N ILE A 477 8.60 24.96 -4.87
CA ILE A 477 10.01 24.75 -4.47
C ILE A 477 10.10 24.39 -2.98
N ASN A 478 9.20 24.93 -2.17
CA ASN A 478 9.15 24.68 -0.73
C ASN A 478 8.30 23.44 -0.36
N PHE A 479 8.20 22.48 -1.27
CA PHE A 479 7.36 21.29 -1.13
C PHE A 479 7.64 20.47 0.15
N HIS A 480 8.83 20.54 0.74
CA HIS A 480 9.20 19.88 1.98
C HIS A 480 8.48 20.44 3.21
N GLU A 481 7.88 21.63 3.11
CA GLU A 481 7.02 22.23 4.16
C GLU A 481 5.57 21.76 4.07
N ASN A 482 5.21 21.05 2.99
CA ASN A 482 3.86 20.53 2.80
C ASN A 482 3.54 19.45 3.84
N LYS A 483 2.47 19.69 4.60
CA LYS A 483 1.98 18.78 5.65
C LYS A 483 0.98 17.73 5.14
N ARG A 484 0.77 17.68 3.83
CA ARG A 484 -0.10 16.69 3.20
C ARG A 484 0.28 15.26 3.62
N PRO A 485 -0.69 14.38 3.89
CA PRO A 485 -0.41 12.96 4.10
C PRO A 485 0.29 12.32 2.90
N ILE A 486 1.26 11.42 3.15
CA ILE A 486 1.99 10.66 2.11
C ILE A 486 1.96 9.18 2.46
N ARG A 487 1.49 8.34 1.51
CA ARG A 487 1.30 6.89 1.69
C ARG A 487 2.22 6.04 0.82
N THR A 488 3.40 6.45 0.54
CA THR A 488 4.31 5.73 -0.36
C THR A 488 5.53 5.19 0.37
N ALA A 489 6.24 4.27 -0.25
CA ALA A 489 7.54 3.80 0.24
C ALA A 489 8.60 4.93 0.30
N SER A 490 8.30 6.10 -0.29
CA SER A 490 9.18 7.28 -0.35
C SER A 490 8.72 8.42 0.58
N ASP A 491 7.80 8.15 1.52
CA ASP A 491 7.18 9.12 2.42
C ASP A 491 8.19 10.02 3.16
N ILE A 492 9.23 9.43 3.73
CA ILE A 492 10.28 10.14 4.47
C ILE A 492 11.13 11.01 3.53
N GLN A 493 11.52 10.44 2.40
CA GLN A 493 12.39 11.11 1.42
C GLN A 493 11.69 12.30 0.77
N ALA A 494 10.40 12.17 0.47
CA ALA A 494 9.60 13.22 -0.16
C ALA A 494 9.32 14.42 0.76
N ARG A 495 9.56 14.30 2.05
CA ARG A 495 9.46 15.38 3.06
C ARG A 495 10.80 16.04 3.38
N SER A 496 11.87 15.56 2.81
CA SER A 496 13.21 16.12 3.00
C SER A 496 13.49 17.21 1.95
N LYS A 497 14.33 18.17 2.29
CA LYS A 497 14.92 19.06 1.28
C LYS A 497 15.59 18.22 0.20
N ILE A 498 15.65 18.77 -1.01
CA ILE A 498 16.30 18.09 -2.13
C ILE A 498 17.75 17.72 -1.76
N TYR A 499 18.11 16.50 -2.03
CA TYR A 499 19.45 15.95 -1.80
C TYR A 499 19.91 15.13 -3.00
N THR A 500 21.21 15.10 -3.24
CA THR A 500 21.83 14.41 -4.37
C THR A 500 22.52 13.10 -3.98
N SER A 501 22.59 12.78 -2.68
CA SER A 501 23.30 11.59 -2.16
C SER A 501 22.72 10.25 -2.61
N SER A 502 21.53 10.28 -3.21
CA SER A 502 20.90 9.09 -3.81
C SER A 502 21.38 8.80 -5.24
N ILE A 503 22.10 9.73 -5.89
CA ILE A 503 22.61 9.58 -7.25
C ILE A 503 23.87 8.69 -7.22
N ASN A 504 23.91 7.69 -8.08
CA ASN A 504 24.98 6.69 -8.15
C ASN A 504 25.13 5.88 -6.83
N TYR A 505 24.10 5.83 -6.01
CA TYR A 505 24.15 5.12 -4.72
C TYR A 505 24.38 3.62 -4.89
N TRP A 506 23.94 3.03 -6.02
CA TRP A 506 24.15 1.63 -6.36
C TRP A 506 25.62 1.21 -6.31
N LYS A 507 26.58 2.12 -6.51
CA LYS A 507 28.01 1.85 -6.47
C LYS A 507 28.49 1.33 -5.11
N ASN A 508 27.79 1.65 -4.02
CA ASN A 508 28.11 1.10 -2.70
C ASN A 508 27.87 -0.43 -2.63
N PHE A 509 27.08 -0.97 -3.55
CA PHE A 509 26.72 -2.38 -3.65
C PHE A 509 27.25 -3.04 -4.93
N ASP A 510 28.15 -2.37 -5.68
CA ASP A 510 28.60 -2.75 -7.02
C ASP A 510 28.99 -4.23 -7.12
N LYS A 511 29.82 -4.71 -6.19
CA LYS A 511 30.28 -6.11 -6.18
C LYS A 511 29.16 -7.16 -6.07
N HIS A 512 27.98 -6.76 -5.58
CA HIS A 512 26.83 -7.64 -5.40
C HIS A 512 25.84 -7.56 -6.56
N VAL A 513 25.75 -6.41 -7.24
CA VAL A 513 24.67 -6.14 -8.19
C VAL A 513 25.15 -5.96 -9.63
N ASN A 514 26.42 -5.69 -9.88
CA ASN A 514 26.93 -5.33 -11.21
C ASN A 514 26.61 -6.39 -12.26
N VAL A 515 26.80 -7.67 -11.97
CA VAL A 515 26.53 -8.79 -12.89
C VAL A 515 25.08 -8.83 -13.37
N PHE A 516 24.14 -8.34 -12.57
CA PHE A 516 22.74 -8.23 -12.95
C PHE A 516 22.49 -6.92 -13.73
N PHE A 517 23.09 -5.83 -13.26
CA PHE A 517 22.84 -4.48 -13.77
C PHE A 517 23.53 -4.18 -15.12
N GLU A 518 24.46 -4.99 -15.55
CA GLU A 518 25.02 -4.95 -16.91
C GLU A 518 23.96 -5.25 -17.99
N LYS A 519 22.89 -5.96 -17.62
CA LYS A 519 21.78 -6.31 -18.52
C LYS A 519 20.68 -5.23 -18.58
N LEU A 520 20.75 -4.17 -17.75
CA LEU A 520 19.81 -3.07 -17.79
C LEU A 520 20.02 -2.21 -19.03
N ILE A 521 18.93 -1.90 -19.72
CA ILE A 521 18.90 -0.88 -20.76
C ILE A 521 19.12 0.48 -20.09
N ILE A 522 20.12 1.24 -20.58
CA ILE A 522 20.56 2.53 -19.99
C ILE A 522 20.03 3.69 -20.81
#